data_695ac3c05120de8784a56089536083c3
#
_entry.id   695ac3c05120de8784a56089536083c3
#
_cell.length_a   1.000
_cell.length_b   1.000
_cell.length_c   1.000
_cell.angle_alpha   90.00
_cell.angle_beta   90.00
_cell.angle_gamma   90.00
#
_symmetry.space_group_name_H-M   'P 1'
#
loop_
_entity.id
_entity.type
_entity.pdbx_description
1 polymer ?
#
loop_
_entity_poly.entity_id
_entity_poly.type
_entity_poly.pdbx_seq_one_letter_code
_entity_poly.pdbx_strand_id
1 'polypeptide(L)'
;ICSGLVGSEMCIRDSKENLQLNRNSEISKKYSQLIRKKIISNPLIKSFALPKLIHGIMFTKSQKDMHYGRHVDNPFMSTGRSDLSFTISLTHQDSYEGGELLIETINSENKFKLNAGEIIIYPSTYLHSVEEIKNGERIVCVGWIESYVKSIEEREYLFDLDAGAKALLAQHGRSDELDLIFKSYSN
;
A
#
# COMPACT_ATOMS: atom_id res chain seq x y z
N ILE A 1 3.45 -23.64 8.41
CA ILE A 1 4.69 -23.76 9.20
C ILE A 1 5.18 -22.35 9.51
N CYS A 2 4.78 -21.82 10.67
CA CYS A 2 5.42 -20.67 11.29
C CYS A 2 6.68 -21.19 12.00
N SER A 3 7.78 -21.33 11.29
CA SER A 3 9.06 -21.67 11.91
C SER A 3 10.02 -20.49 11.79
N GLY A 4 10.31 -19.88 12.93
CA GLY A 4 11.51 -19.12 13.18
C GLY A 4 11.39 -17.61 13.02
N LEU A 5 10.73 -16.94 13.97
CA LEU A 5 11.19 -15.65 14.46
C LEU A 5 10.68 -15.45 15.89
N VAL A 6 11.58 -15.06 16.74
CA VAL A 6 11.40 -14.80 18.16
C VAL A 6 10.39 -13.66 18.35
N GLY A 7 9.32 -13.94 19.12
CA GLY A 7 8.51 -12.90 19.76
C GLY A 7 7.40 -12.29 18.92
N SER A 8 6.35 -13.05 18.60
CA SER A 8 5.02 -12.45 18.50
C SER A 8 3.95 -13.51 18.79
N GLU A 9 3.41 -13.46 19.97
CA GLU A 9 2.14 -14.10 20.33
C GLU A 9 0.94 -13.40 19.67
N MET A 10 1.12 -12.70 18.55
CA MET A 10 0.08 -11.98 17.80
C MET A 10 -0.30 -12.67 16.50
N CYS A 11 0.07 -13.93 16.32
CA CYS A 11 -0.41 -14.81 15.24
C CYS A 11 -1.64 -15.63 15.68
N ILE A 12 -2.57 -15.04 16.41
CA ILE A 12 -3.82 -15.72 16.76
C ILE A 12 -4.87 -15.33 15.72
N ARG A 13 -5.11 -16.26 14.78
CA ARG A 13 -6.14 -16.29 13.74
C ARG A 13 -5.78 -15.76 12.34
N ASP A 14 -4.58 -15.89 11.91
CA ASP A 14 -4.22 -15.63 10.53
C ASP A 14 -4.42 -16.87 9.66
N SER A 15 -5.64 -17.10 9.19
CA SER A 15 -5.85 -17.99 8.06
C SER A 15 -5.45 -17.24 6.78
N LYS A 16 -4.15 -17.14 6.52
CA LYS A 16 -3.64 -16.62 5.26
C LYS A 16 -3.52 -17.75 4.27
N GLU A 17 -4.48 -17.84 3.38
CA GLU A 17 -4.48 -18.80 2.29
C GLU A 17 -4.19 -18.11 0.97
N ASN A 18 -2.95 -18.18 0.48
CA ASN A 18 -2.57 -17.72 -0.85
C ASN A 18 -1.27 -18.39 -1.32
N LEU A 19 -1.06 -18.40 -2.62
CA LEU A 19 0.18 -18.80 -3.25
C LEU A 19 1.09 -17.59 -3.40
N GLN A 20 2.37 -17.72 -3.08
CA GLN A 20 3.34 -16.64 -3.20
C GLN A 20 4.42 -16.98 -4.20
N LEU A 21 4.75 -16.04 -5.08
CA LEU A 21 5.91 -16.17 -5.95
C LEU A 21 7.19 -16.14 -5.10
N ASN A 22 8.12 -17.05 -5.38
CA ASN A 22 9.41 -17.07 -4.70
C ASN A 22 10.11 -15.71 -4.86
N ARG A 23 10.32 -15.02 -3.74
CA ARG A 23 10.93 -13.68 -3.69
C ARG A 23 12.35 -13.64 -4.24
N ASN A 24 13.07 -14.76 -4.19
CA ASN A 24 14.45 -14.86 -4.67
C ASN A 24 14.54 -15.18 -6.16
N SER A 25 13.41 -15.47 -6.83
CA SER A 25 13.40 -15.69 -8.27
C SER A 25 13.77 -14.43 -9.04
N GLU A 26 14.45 -14.59 -10.17
CA GLU A 26 14.82 -13.47 -11.06
C GLU A 26 13.61 -12.68 -11.55
N ILE A 27 12.49 -13.37 -11.79
CA ILE A 27 11.21 -12.76 -12.16
C ILE A 27 10.72 -11.85 -11.05
N SER A 28 10.68 -12.34 -9.79
CA SER A 28 10.25 -11.54 -8.64
C SER A 28 11.12 -10.31 -8.44
N LYS A 29 12.44 -10.46 -8.51
CA LYS A 29 13.40 -9.35 -8.39
C LYS A 29 13.18 -8.30 -9.47
N LYS A 30 13.09 -8.73 -10.74
CA LYS A 30 12.87 -7.84 -11.90
C LYS A 30 11.60 -7.00 -11.73
N TYR A 31 10.47 -7.65 -11.45
CA TYR A 31 9.19 -6.94 -11.32
C TYR A 31 9.11 -6.10 -10.03
N SER A 32 9.74 -6.53 -8.94
CA SER A 32 9.86 -5.69 -7.73
C SER A 32 10.62 -4.39 -7.99
N GLN A 33 11.68 -4.42 -8.77
CA GLN A 33 12.41 -3.21 -9.18
C GLN A 33 11.53 -2.30 -10.06
N LEU A 34 10.79 -2.88 -11.01
CA LEU A 34 9.87 -2.13 -11.87
C LEU A 34 8.78 -1.43 -11.02
N ILE A 35 8.16 -2.14 -10.09
CA ILE A 35 7.12 -1.60 -9.19
C ILE A 35 7.69 -0.46 -8.36
N ARG A 36 8.86 -0.63 -7.72
CA ARG A 36 9.52 0.46 -6.97
C ARG A 36 9.71 1.69 -7.84
N LYS A 37 10.26 1.53 -9.05
CA LYS A 37 10.46 2.64 -9.98
C LYS A 37 9.15 3.35 -10.31
N LYS A 38 8.08 2.60 -10.59
CA LYS A 38 6.76 3.16 -10.93
C LYS A 38 6.15 3.92 -9.75
N ILE A 39 6.21 3.38 -8.54
CA ILE A 39 5.69 4.04 -7.33
C ILE A 39 6.47 5.35 -7.08
N ILE A 40 7.80 5.32 -7.09
CA ILE A 40 8.64 6.50 -6.83
C ILE A 40 8.47 7.57 -7.93
N SER A 41 8.23 7.18 -9.17
CA SER A 41 8.05 8.12 -10.28
C SER A 41 6.64 8.71 -10.38
N ASN A 42 5.66 8.18 -9.64
CA ASN A 42 4.29 8.70 -9.65
C ASN A 42 4.19 9.95 -8.75
N PRO A 43 3.87 11.14 -9.30
CA PRO A 43 3.84 12.38 -8.52
C PRO A 43 2.83 12.37 -7.38
N LEU A 44 1.65 11.76 -7.60
CA LEU A 44 0.61 11.66 -6.57
C LEU A 44 1.06 10.78 -5.40
N ILE A 45 1.61 9.60 -5.70
CA ILE A 45 2.12 8.69 -4.66
C ILE A 45 3.29 9.34 -3.92
N LYS A 46 4.17 10.03 -4.64
CA LYS A 46 5.31 10.73 -4.03
C LYS A 46 4.85 11.81 -3.04
N SER A 47 3.85 12.59 -3.40
CA SER A 47 3.29 13.63 -2.53
C SER A 47 2.54 13.04 -1.33
N PHE A 48 1.70 12.00 -1.56
CA PHE A 48 0.90 11.37 -0.52
C PHE A 48 1.73 10.55 0.47
N ALA A 49 2.62 9.71 -0.04
CA ALA A 49 3.33 8.72 0.79
C ALA A 49 4.69 9.21 1.30
N LEU A 50 5.29 10.25 0.70
CA LEU A 50 6.64 10.74 1.02
C LEU A 50 7.64 9.57 1.18
N PRO A 51 7.79 8.69 0.15
CA PRO A 51 8.44 7.39 0.30
C PRO A 51 9.95 7.52 0.52
N LYS A 52 10.42 7.05 1.66
CA LYS A 52 11.83 6.87 1.99
C LYS A 52 12.35 5.54 1.47
N LEU A 53 11.57 4.48 1.69
CA LEU A 53 11.90 3.12 1.29
C LEU A 53 10.65 2.36 0.89
N ILE A 54 10.69 1.64 -0.22
CA ILE A 54 9.66 0.68 -0.62
C ILE A 54 10.24 -0.72 -0.49
N HIS A 55 9.63 -1.55 0.33
CA HIS A 55 10.19 -2.85 0.70
C HIS A 55 9.13 -3.95 0.81
N GLY A 56 9.56 -5.17 1.07
CA GLY A 56 8.68 -6.30 1.32
C GLY A 56 7.81 -6.72 0.13
N ILE A 57 8.11 -6.26 -1.10
CA ILE A 57 7.28 -6.53 -2.27
C ILE A 57 7.10 -8.02 -2.49
N MET A 58 5.84 -8.43 -2.63
CA MET A 58 5.40 -9.80 -2.87
C MET A 58 4.36 -9.85 -3.97
N PHE A 59 4.42 -10.91 -4.76
CA PHE A 59 3.38 -11.26 -5.73
C PHE A 59 2.61 -12.45 -5.18
N THR A 60 1.30 -12.28 -5.03
CA THR A 60 0.43 -13.30 -4.45
C THR A 60 -0.69 -13.64 -5.42
N LYS A 61 -1.09 -14.90 -5.41
CA LYS A 61 -2.22 -15.43 -6.16
C LYS A 61 -3.18 -16.10 -5.17
N SER A 62 -4.43 -15.69 -5.19
CA SER A 62 -5.52 -16.34 -4.46
C SER A 62 -6.48 -16.96 -5.45
N GLN A 63 -6.94 -18.17 -5.15
CA GLN A 63 -7.86 -18.98 -5.93
C GLN A 63 -9.11 -19.28 -5.10
N LYS A 64 -10.07 -19.98 -5.67
CA LYS A 64 -11.31 -20.38 -5.01
C LYS A 64 -11.07 -20.88 -3.58
N ASP A 65 -11.94 -20.48 -2.66
CA ASP A 65 -11.96 -20.79 -1.22
C ASP A 65 -10.80 -20.16 -0.42
N MET A 66 -9.87 -19.42 -1.08
CA MET A 66 -8.78 -18.70 -0.42
C MET A 66 -9.21 -17.31 0.02
N HIS A 67 -8.78 -16.93 1.21
CA HIS A 67 -9.05 -15.62 1.83
C HIS A 67 -7.85 -15.15 2.67
N TYR A 68 -7.93 -13.96 3.21
CA TYR A 68 -6.99 -13.48 4.22
C TYR A 68 -7.76 -12.82 5.36
N GLY A 69 -7.66 -13.41 6.54
CA GLY A 69 -8.37 -12.97 7.74
C GLY A 69 -8.02 -11.53 8.14
N ARG A 70 -8.85 -10.98 9.01
CA ARG A 70 -8.73 -9.61 9.52
C ARG A 70 -7.46 -9.45 10.36
N HIS A 71 -6.60 -8.48 9.99
CA HIS A 71 -5.30 -8.24 10.65
C HIS A 71 -4.83 -6.80 10.47
N VAL A 72 -3.76 -6.43 11.15
CA VAL A 72 -2.92 -5.25 10.87
C VAL A 72 -1.54 -5.74 10.43
N ASP A 73 -0.87 -4.96 9.61
CA ASP A 73 0.49 -5.28 9.19
C ASP A 73 1.49 -5.07 10.33
N ASN A 74 2.57 -5.86 10.32
CA ASN A 74 3.63 -5.70 11.30
C ASN A 74 4.33 -4.35 11.08
N PRO A 75 4.38 -3.47 12.11
CA PRO A 75 4.96 -2.14 11.97
C PRO A 75 6.47 -2.14 11.73
N PHE A 76 7.16 -3.21 12.14
CA PHE A 76 8.61 -3.35 11.98
C PHE A 76 8.94 -4.67 11.30
N MET A 77 9.41 -4.59 10.08
CA MET A 77 9.92 -5.73 9.32
C MET A 77 11.44 -5.71 9.27
N SER A 78 12.06 -6.86 8.98
CA SER A 78 13.52 -6.94 8.82
C SER A 78 14.09 -6.00 7.76
N THR A 79 13.24 -5.51 6.84
CA THR A 79 13.61 -4.67 5.71
C THR A 79 13.27 -3.19 5.89
N GLY A 80 12.53 -2.81 6.93
CA GLY A 80 12.14 -1.43 7.16
C GLY A 80 10.86 -1.30 7.99
N ARG A 81 10.47 -0.07 8.28
CA ARG A 81 9.21 0.27 8.94
C ARG A 81 8.07 0.26 7.93
N SER A 82 6.91 -0.21 8.35
CA SER A 82 5.70 -0.26 7.54
C SER A 82 4.75 0.86 7.97
N ASP A 83 4.89 2.04 7.37
CA ASP A 83 3.99 3.18 7.65
C ASP A 83 2.73 3.10 6.78
N LEU A 84 2.91 2.67 5.53
CA LEU A 84 1.85 2.49 4.56
C LEU A 84 1.96 1.12 3.90
N SER A 85 0.82 0.49 3.70
CA SER A 85 0.67 -0.73 2.90
C SER A 85 0.15 -0.38 1.52
N PHE A 86 0.53 -1.13 0.51
CA PHE A 86 -0.05 -0.99 -0.82
C PHE A 86 -0.44 -2.34 -1.42
N THR A 87 -1.49 -2.30 -2.23
CA THR A 87 -1.94 -3.42 -3.06
C THR A 87 -2.12 -2.93 -4.49
N ILE A 88 -1.47 -3.59 -5.45
CA ILE A 88 -1.64 -3.37 -6.89
C ILE A 88 -2.35 -4.58 -7.45
N SER A 89 -3.48 -4.41 -8.13
CA SER A 89 -4.12 -5.50 -8.85
C SER A 89 -3.36 -5.81 -10.15
N LEU A 90 -3.15 -7.08 -10.41
CA LEU A 90 -2.55 -7.59 -11.66
C LEU A 90 -3.56 -8.38 -12.51
N THR A 91 -4.78 -8.56 -12.00
CA THR A 91 -5.92 -9.17 -12.70
C THR A 91 -7.06 -8.19 -12.83
N HIS A 92 -7.82 -8.32 -13.90
CA HIS A 92 -9.03 -7.51 -14.10
C HIS A 92 -10.09 -7.90 -13.07
N GLN A 93 -10.80 -6.90 -12.53
CA GLN A 93 -11.80 -7.13 -11.45
C GLN A 93 -12.91 -8.11 -11.83
N ASP A 94 -13.27 -8.19 -13.12
CA ASP A 94 -14.31 -9.06 -13.64
C ASP A 94 -13.83 -10.50 -13.93
N SER A 95 -12.53 -10.79 -13.77
CA SER A 95 -11.95 -12.11 -13.99
C SER A 95 -12.06 -13.05 -12.80
N TYR A 96 -12.55 -12.55 -11.66
CA TYR A 96 -12.77 -13.32 -10.44
C TYR A 96 -13.97 -12.79 -9.66
N GLU A 97 -14.55 -13.63 -8.82
CA GLU A 97 -15.67 -13.29 -7.92
C GLU A 97 -15.22 -13.36 -6.46
N GLY A 98 -15.67 -12.41 -5.64
CA GLY A 98 -15.17 -12.23 -4.28
C GLY A 98 -13.80 -11.54 -4.27
N GLY A 99 -13.02 -11.73 -3.20
CA GLY A 99 -11.65 -11.26 -3.07
C GLY A 99 -11.50 -9.75 -2.92
N GLU A 100 -12.54 -9.06 -2.50
CA GLU A 100 -12.51 -7.65 -2.16
C GLU A 100 -11.53 -7.41 -1.00
N LEU A 101 -10.72 -6.35 -1.11
CA LEU A 101 -9.93 -5.84 0.00
C LEU A 101 -10.81 -4.98 0.88
N LEU A 102 -10.99 -5.38 2.13
CA LEU A 102 -11.70 -4.61 3.15
C LEU A 102 -10.70 -3.82 3.96
N ILE A 103 -10.97 -2.54 4.15
CA ILE A 103 -10.16 -1.66 5.01
C ILE A 103 -11.10 -0.98 6.00
N GLU A 104 -10.82 -1.18 7.28
CA GLU A 104 -11.58 -0.58 8.37
C GLU A 104 -10.96 0.75 8.78
N THR A 105 -11.77 1.78 8.78
CA THR A 105 -11.47 3.08 9.38
C THR A 105 -12.28 3.26 10.67
N ILE A 106 -12.04 4.33 11.40
CA ILE A 106 -12.77 4.60 12.66
C ILE A 106 -14.30 4.60 12.46
N ASN A 107 -14.77 5.05 11.29
CA ASN A 107 -16.19 5.31 11.04
C ASN A 107 -16.79 4.41 9.96
N SER A 108 -16.01 3.61 9.25
CA SER A 108 -16.51 2.83 8.11
C SER A 108 -15.62 1.62 7.78
N GLU A 109 -16.23 0.60 7.21
CA GLU A 109 -15.55 -0.45 6.46
C GLU A 109 -15.74 -0.17 4.97
N ASN A 110 -14.64 -0.12 4.24
CA ASN A 110 -14.63 0.15 2.82
C ASN A 110 -14.16 -1.09 2.06
N LYS A 111 -14.86 -1.43 0.99
CA LYS A 111 -14.54 -2.56 0.11
C LYS A 111 -13.94 -2.05 -1.19
N PHE A 112 -12.81 -2.64 -1.57
CA PHE A 112 -12.10 -2.28 -2.79
C PHE A 112 -11.89 -3.49 -3.68
N LYS A 113 -12.29 -3.37 -4.94
CA LYS A 113 -12.03 -4.33 -6.00
C LYS A 113 -11.36 -3.59 -7.16
N LEU A 114 -10.05 -3.71 -7.24
CA LEU A 114 -9.22 -2.93 -8.16
C LEU A 114 -9.13 -3.59 -9.53
N ASN A 115 -9.09 -2.77 -10.58
CA ASN A 115 -8.73 -3.20 -11.92
C ASN A 115 -7.22 -3.46 -12.05
N ALA A 116 -6.85 -4.21 -13.07
CA ALA A 116 -5.44 -4.45 -13.38
C ALA A 116 -4.68 -3.14 -13.57
N GLY A 117 -3.59 -2.97 -12.83
CA GLY A 117 -2.75 -1.78 -12.83
C GLY A 117 -3.15 -0.70 -11.84
N GLU A 118 -4.32 -0.79 -11.21
CA GLU A 118 -4.71 0.12 -10.13
C GLU A 118 -3.99 -0.23 -8.82
N ILE A 119 -3.71 0.80 -8.05
CA ILE A 119 -3.07 0.71 -6.74
C ILE A 119 -3.94 1.37 -5.67
N ILE A 120 -4.03 0.73 -4.50
CA ILE A 120 -4.50 1.35 -3.27
C ILE A 120 -3.36 1.42 -2.27
N ILE A 121 -3.24 2.55 -1.56
CA ILE A 121 -2.26 2.80 -0.51
C ILE A 121 -3.01 3.26 0.74
N TYR A 122 -2.73 2.63 1.86
CA TYR A 122 -3.41 2.90 3.12
C TYR A 122 -2.47 2.74 4.31
N PRO A 123 -2.75 3.36 5.46
CA PRO A 123 -1.96 3.20 6.68
C PRO A 123 -1.87 1.73 7.10
N SER A 124 -0.66 1.23 7.34
CA SER A 124 -0.43 -0.18 7.74
C SER A 124 -1.05 -0.53 9.09
N THR A 125 -1.43 0.48 9.87
CA THR A 125 -2.12 0.36 11.16
C THR A 125 -3.62 0.09 11.03
N TYR A 126 -4.20 0.23 9.83
CA TYR A 126 -5.61 -0.04 9.63
C TYR A 126 -5.87 -1.55 9.60
N LEU A 127 -6.93 -1.97 10.28
CA LEU A 127 -7.43 -3.34 10.18
C LEU A 127 -7.91 -3.58 8.75
N HIS A 128 -7.47 -4.69 8.18
CA HIS A 128 -7.86 -5.04 6.82
C HIS A 128 -7.94 -6.56 6.63
N SER A 129 -8.65 -6.97 5.60
CA SER A 129 -8.82 -8.37 5.23
C SER A 129 -9.04 -8.52 3.73
N VAL A 130 -8.99 -9.73 3.23
CA VAL A 130 -9.38 -10.06 1.85
C VAL A 130 -10.48 -11.11 1.92
N GLU A 131 -11.63 -10.79 1.32
CA GLU A 131 -12.75 -11.70 1.24
C GLU A 131 -12.39 -12.97 0.45
N GLU A 132 -13.15 -14.02 0.68
CA GLU A 132 -12.98 -15.30 0.01
C GLU A 132 -13.18 -15.17 -1.50
N ILE A 133 -12.29 -15.80 -2.26
CA ILE A 133 -12.45 -15.96 -3.71
C ILE A 133 -13.49 -17.05 -3.97
N LYS A 134 -14.60 -16.67 -4.58
CA LYS A 134 -15.69 -17.60 -4.94
C LYS A 134 -15.42 -18.30 -6.26
N ASN A 135 -14.83 -17.58 -7.21
CA ASN A 135 -14.50 -18.09 -8.53
C ASN A 135 -13.36 -17.30 -9.17
N GLY A 136 -12.59 -17.91 -10.07
CA GLY A 136 -11.49 -17.29 -10.77
C GLY A 136 -10.20 -17.18 -9.96
N GLU A 137 -9.31 -16.29 -10.38
CA GLU A 137 -7.99 -16.09 -9.75
C GLU A 137 -7.72 -14.60 -9.54
N ARG A 138 -7.34 -14.22 -8.33
CA ARG A 138 -6.90 -12.87 -7.97
C ARG A 138 -5.39 -12.85 -7.82
N ILE A 139 -4.71 -12.09 -8.68
CA ILE A 139 -3.26 -11.89 -8.60
C ILE A 139 -2.98 -10.43 -8.24
N VAL A 140 -2.18 -10.22 -7.21
CA VAL A 140 -1.81 -8.89 -6.74
C VAL A 140 -0.32 -8.79 -6.42
N CYS A 141 0.18 -7.57 -6.46
CA CYS A 141 1.46 -7.19 -5.87
C CYS A 141 1.18 -6.39 -4.62
N VAL A 142 1.71 -6.84 -3.48
CA VAL A 142 1.61 -6.15 -2.20
C VAL A 142 2.99 -5.76 -1.70
N GLY A 143 3.05 -4.75 -0.83
CA GLY A 143 4.29 -4.32 -0.21
C GLY A 143 4.06 -3.15 0.73
N TRP A 144 5.17 -2.62 1.27
CA TRP A 144 5.14 -1.57 2.28
C TRP A 144 6.02 -0.40 1.90
N ILE A 145 5.62 0.76 2.42
CA ILE A 145 6.35 2.02 2.27
C ILE A 145 6.74 2.49 3.67
N GLU A 146 8.04 2.65 3.89
CA GLU A 146 8.56 3.49 4.96
C GLU A 146 8.55 4.92 4.45
N SER A 147 7.81 5.79 5.13
CA SER A 147 7.74 7.21 4.81
C SER A 147 8.85 7.99 5.52
N TYR A 148 9.25 9.13 4.95
CA TYR A 148 10.05 10.11 5.66
C TYR A 148 9.29 10.68 6.87
N VAL A 149 7.97 10.79 6.77
CA VAL A 149 7.09 11.30 7.82
C VAL A 149 6.29 10.14 8.42
N LYS A 150 6.52 9.82 9.69
CA LYS A 150 5.90 8.67 10.37
C LYS A 150 4.43 8.89 10.70
N SER A 151 4.06 10.09 11.15
CA SER A 151 2.68 10.42 11.56
C SER A 151 1.74 10.42 10.34
N ILE A 152 0.55 9.87 10.52
CA ILE A 152 -0.51 9.87 9.50
C ILE A 152 -0.98 11.32 9.31
N GLU A 153 -1.26 12.02 10.39
CA GLU A 153 -1.78 13.38 10.41
C GLU A 153 -0.79 14.36 9.76
N GLU A 154 0.50 14.21 10.05
CA GLU A 154 1.53 15.06 9.43
C GLU A 154 1.62 14.82 7.91
N ARG A 155 1.51 13.56 7.45
CA ARG A 155 1.46 13.26 6.02
C ARG A 155 0.23 13.87 5.34
N GLU A 156 -0.94 13.80 5.99
CA GLU A 156 -2.17 14.40 5.47
C GLU A 156 -2.01 15.91 5.35
N TYR A 157 -1.52 16.59 6.38
CA TYR A 157 -1.24 18.03 6.31
C TYR A 157 -0.28 18.41 5.19
N LEU A 158 0.80 17.65 5.04
CA LEU A 158 1.78 17.92 3.97
C LEU A 158 1.18 17.66 2.59
N PHE A 159 0.38 16.62 2.45
CA PHE A 159 -0.30 16.33 1.19
C PHE A 159 -1.29 17.42 0.80
N ASP A 160 -2.13 17.87 1.75
CA ASP A 160 -3.11 18.92 1.52
C ASP A 160 -2.43 20.26 1.21
N LEU A 161 -1.35 20.58 1.93
CA LEU A 161 -0.56 21.78 1.69
C LEU A 161 0.07 21.79 0.28
N ASP A 162 0.68 20.66 -0.13
CA ASP A 162 1.27 20.50 -1.46
C ASP A 162 0.22 20.58 -2.56
N ALA A 163 -0.92 19.88 -2.37
CA ALA A 163 -2.01 19.88 -3.35
C ALA A 163 -2.65 21.27 -3.50
N GLY A 164 -2.92 21.95 -2.37
CA GLY A 164 -3.48 23.30 -2.34
C GLY A 164 -2.54 24.32 -2.98
N ALA A 165 -1.25 24.30 -2.62
CA ALA A 165 -0.26 25.21 -3.20
C ALA A 165 -0.10 25.01 -4.71
N LYS A 166 -0.07 23.76 -5.18
CA LYS A 166 -0.02 23.45 -6.62
C LYS A 166 -1.27 23.90 -7.38
N ALA A 167 -2.45 23.76 -6.77
CA ALA A 167 -3.69 24.23 -7.35
C ALA A 167 -3.71 25.77 -7.48
N LEU A 168 -3.29 26.50 -6.43
CA LEU A 168 -3.16 27.95 -6.47
C LEU A 168 -2.14 28.43 -7.50
N LEU A 169 -0.99 27.75 -7.57
CA LEU A 169 0.03 28.03 -8.59
C LEU A 169 -0.52 27.87 -10.01
N ALA A 170 -1.30 26.83 -10.25
CA ALA A 170 -1.90 26.57 -11.56
C ALA A 170 -2.98 27.60 -11.95
N GLN A 171 -3.72 28.13 -10.97
CA GLN A 171 -4.80 29.09 -11.19
C GLN A 171 -4.30 30.53 -11.30
N HIS A 172 -3.33 30.92 -10.48
CA HIS A 172 -2.95 32.32 -10.29
C HIS A 172 -1.49 32.61 -10.66
N GLY A 173 -0.70 31.59 -10.99
CA GLY A 173 0.72 31.74 -11.22
C GLY A 173 1.52 31.85 -9.91
N ARG A 174 2.81 32.17 -10.03
CA ARG A 174 3.73 32.29 -8.89
C ARG A 174 3.52 33.63 -8.16
N SER A 175 3.54 33.59 -6.83
CA SER A 175 3.54 34.76 -5.96
C SER A 175 4.50 34.56 -4.78
N ASP A 176 4.86 35.67 -4.10
CA ASP A 176 5.73 35.64 -2.91
C ASP A 176 5.09 34.82 -1.77
N GLU A 177 3.77 34.86 -1.65
CA GLU A 177 3.01 34.07 -0.64
C GLU A 177 3.10 32.58 -0.93
N LEU A 178 3.00 32.19 -2.19
CA LEU A 178 3.19 30.78 -2.59
C LEU A 178 4.62 30.31 -2.35
N ASP A 179 5.61 31.14 -2.56
CA ASP A 179 7.01 30.83 -2.27
C ASP A 179 7.24 30.59 -0.75
N LEU A 180 6.53 31.31 0.13
CA LEU A 180 6.56 31.05 1.56
C LEU A 180 5.93 29.69 1.91
N ILE A 181 4.83 29.30 1.24
CA ILE A 181 4.20 27.99 1.43
C ILE A 181 5.15 26.88 0.97
N PHE A 182 5.74 26.98 -0.23
CA PHE A 182 6.69 25.99 -0.73
C PHE A 182 7.95 25.89 0.14
N LYS A 183 8.45 27.02 0.66
CA LYS A 183 9.55 27.02 1.62
C LYS A 183 9.19 26.26 2.90
N SER A 184 7.99 26.48 3.44
CA SER A 184 7.52 25.80 4.66
C SER A 184 7.33 24.29 4.43
N TYR A 185 6.84 23.90 3.25
CA TYR A 185 6.69 22.50 2.87
C TYR A 185 8.05 21.78 2.72
N SER A 186 9.10 22.50 2.33
CA SER A 186 10.44 21.93 2.04
C SER A 186 11.35 21.83 3.27
N ASN A 187 10.97 22.39 4.40
CA ASN A 187 11.72 22.38 5.67
C ASN A 187 11.19 21.32 6.64
#